data_d363bc5d27d4a4affa0868c840a83829
#
_entry.id   d363bc5d27d4a4affa0868c840a83829
#
_cell.length_a   1.000
_cell.length_b   1.000
_cell.length_c   1.000
_cell.angle_alpha   90.00
_cell.angle_beta   90.00
_cell.angle_gamma   90.00
#
_symmetry.space_group_name_H-M   'P 1'
#
loop_
_entity.id
_entity.type
_entity.pdbx_description
1 polymer ?
#
loop_
_entity_poly.entity_id
_entity_poly.type
_entity_poly.pdbx_seq_one_letter_code
_entity_poly.pdbx_strand_id
1 'polypeptide(L)'
;SILEDTGYMARVAFVMDKLLRRIGLSGKSIVPMLIGFGCTVPAVMATRTLPSERDRTMTILLTPFMSCSAKIPIYGFFSAAFFPEHAALVMIALYLFGILMGILAALVLEKTAFRGRPVPFVMELPNYRLPSVKSVALLLWEKAKDFLERAFTVIFLATIVIWFLQSFDTRLNVVTDSAGSLLAIIGQRIAPVFAPLGFADWRCAAALISGFIAKESVVSTLEILLGTSALGALFTTKSAVSFLVFTLLYTPCVAAIAAIRREVGSGFRAGVIALCQCCVAYLAAGPPQSRQPQQRPDRKRLRRCTGRAAGRPGLLFWRILPQAYHR
;
A
#
# COMPACT_ATOMS: atom_id res chain seq x y z
N SER A 1 6.34 -22.09 -9.53
CA SER A 1 6.04 -23.42 -10.10
C SER A 1 7.30 -24.16 -10.52
N ILE A 2 8.11 -23.67 -11.47
CA ILE A 2 9.32 -24.39 -11.95
C ILE A 2 10.28 -24.71 -10.79
N LEU A 3 10.63 -23.74 -9.96
CA LEU A 3 11.51 -23.94 -8.81
C LEU A 3 10.90 -24.85 -7.73
N GLU A 4 9.60 -24.93 -7.65
CA GLU A 4 8.85 -25.80 -6.74
C GLU A 4 8.91 -27.25 -7.25
N ASP A 5 8.61 -27.47 -8.52
CA ASP A 5 8.61 -28.80 -9.16
C ASP A 5 10.00 -29.43 -9.24
N THR A 6 11.04 -28.60 -9.41
CA THR A 6 12.45 -29.09 -9.41
C THR A 6 12.93 -29.55 -8.03
N GLY A 7 12.18 -29.28 -6.95
CA GLY A 7 12.60 -29.53 -5.57
C GLY A 7 13.61 -28.51 -5.03
N TYR A 8 13.93 -27.44 -5.77
CA TYR A 8 14.85 -26.39 -5.34
C TYR A 8 14.31 -25.63 -4.13
N MET A 9 13.01 -25.30 -4.14
CA MET A 9 12.39 -24.56 -3.03
C MET A 9 12.40 -25.33 -1.70
N ALA A 10 12.38 -26.66 -1.74
CA ALA A 10 12.51 -27.49 -0.56
C ALA A 10 13.89 -27.34 0.09
N ARG A 11 14.94 -27.22 -0.73
CA ARG A 11 16.32 -27.01 -0.25
C ARG A 11 16.52 -25.59 0.30
N VAL A 12 15.96 -24.58 -0.37
CA VAL A 12 15.97 -23.21 0.14
C VAL A 12 15.26 -23.16 1.50
N ALA A 13 14.11 -23.81 1.62
CA ALA A 13 13.37 -23.89 2.88
C ALA A 13 14.19 -24.59 3.98
N PHE A 14 14.92 -25.64 3.64
CA PHE A 14 15.80 -26.35 4.58
C PHE A 14 16.94 -25.47 5.07
N VAL A 15 17.64 -24.78 4.18
CA VAL A 15 18.74 -23.86 4.54
C VAL A 15 18.23 -22.70 5.41
N MET A 16 17.08 -22.15 5.05
CA MET A 16 16.48 -21.01 5.75
C MET A 16 15.81 -21.39 7.08
N ASP A 17 15.56 -22.69 7.33
CA ASP A 17 14.87 -23.16 8.54
C ASP A 17 15.62 -22.75 9.81
N LYS A 18 16.95 -22.86 9.82
CA LYS A 18 17.79 -22.43 10.96
C LYS A 18 17.65 -20.94 11.30
N LEU A 19 17.51 -20.11 10.26
CA LEU A 19 17.37 -18.67 10.43
C LEU A 19 15.94 -18.29 10.84
N LEU A 20 14.94 -18.84 10.16
CA LEU A 20 13.53 -18.53 10.40
C LEU A 20 13.03 -19.03 11.75
N ARG A 21 13.56 -20.13 12.26
CA ARG A 21 13.24 -20.61 13.62
C ARG A 21 13.65 -19.64 14.71
N ARG A 22 14.66 -18.79 14.50
CA ARG A 22 15.05 -17.75 15.48
C ARG A 22 13.99 -16.67 15.62
N ILE A 23 13.12 -16.51 14.63
CA ILE A 23 12.00 -15.55 14.63
C ILE A 23 10.64 -16.27 14.74
N GLY A 24 10.65 -17.54 15.16
CA GLY A 24 9.44 -18.31 15.43
C GLY A 24 8.71 -18.85 14.21
N LEU A 25 9.34 -18.89 13.03
CA LEU A 25 8.78 -19.39 11.78
C LEU A 25 9.42 -20.71 11.35
N SER A 26 8.71 -21.52 10.56
CA SER A 26 9.25 -22.68 9.89
C SER A 26 9.96 -22.29 8.58
N GLY A 27 10.95 -23.09 8.14
CA GLY A 27 11.67 -22.84 6.91
C GLY A 27 10.82 -22.71 5.66
N LYS A 28 9.66 -23.40 5.61
CA LYS A 28 8.71 -23.30 4.48
C LYS A 28 8.08 -21.90 4.36
N SER A 29 8.04 -21.10 5.43
CA SER A 29 7.51 -19.74 5.41
C SER A 29 8.29 -18.79 4.51
N ILE A 30 9.54 -19.14 4.14
CA ILE A 30 10.35 -18.33 3.20
C ILE A 30 9.67 -18.17 1.84
N VAL A 31 8.97 -19.22 1.36
CA VAL A 31 8.35 -19.21 0.03
C VAL A 31 7.25 -18.15 -0.08
N PRO A 32 6.22 -18.15 0.79
CA PRO A 32 5.24 -17.06 0.82
C PRO A 32 5.87 -15.68 1.03
N MET A 33 6.89 -15.56 1.87
CA MET A 33 7.55 -14.27 2.12
C MET A 33 8.27 -13.74 0.88
N LEU A 34 8.97 -14.59 0.12
CA LEU A 34 9.60 -14.21 -1.15
C LEU A 34 8.56 -13.79 -2.20
N ILE A 35 7.45 -14.52 -2.31
CA ILE A 35 6.33 -14.15 -3.20
C ILE A 35 5.75 -12.80 -2.79
N GLY A 36 5.77 -12.47 -1.48
CA GLY A 36 5.30 -11.20 -0.92
C GLY A 36 6.01 -9.96 -1.46
N PHE A 37 7.25 -10.06 -1.92
CA PHE A 37 7.95 -8.98 -2.61
C PHE A 37 7.34 -8.67 -3.99
N GLY A 38 6.72 -9.64 -4.64
CA GLY A 38 5.97 -9.41 -5.86
C GLY A 38 4.56 -8.90 -5.56
N CYS A 39 3.75 -9.70 -4.88
CA CYS A 39 2.37 -9.35 -4.52
C CYS A 39 1.92 -10.10 -3.26
N THR A 40 1.26 -9.37 -2.35
CA THR A 40 0.75 -9.94 -1.09
C THR A 40 -0.35 -10.98 -1.32
N VAL A 41 -1.18 -10.85 -2.37
CA VAL A 41 -2.29 -11.77 -2.64
C VAL A 41 -1.81 -13.21 -2.89
N PRO A 42 -0.95 -13.48 -3.89
CA PRO A 42 -0.44 -14.83 -4.12
C PRO A 42 0.43 -15.31 -2.97
N ALA A 43 1.11 -14.41 -2.24
CA ALA A 43 1.88 -14.77 -1.07
C ALA A 43 0.99 -15.35 0.05
N VAL A 44 -0.12 -14.70 0.35
CA VAL A 44 -1.11 -15.19 1.32
C VAL A 44 -1.71 -16.51 0.87
N MET A 45 -2.04 -16.66 -0.42
CA MET A 45 -2.54 -17.92 -0.97
C MET A 45 -1.49 -19.05 -0.86
N ALA A 46 -0.21 -18.75 -1.04
CA ALA A 46 0.87 -19.73 -0.91
C ALA A 46 1.04 -20.25 0.53
N THR A 47 0.54 -19.55 1.55
CA THR A 47 0.60 -20.05 2.93
C THR A 47 -0.21 -21.33 3.16
N ARG A 48 -1.09 -21.73 2.24
CA ARG A 48 -1.80 -23.03 2.27
C ARG A 48 -0.88 -24.22 2.27
N THR A 49 0.34 -24.08 1.76
CA THR A 49 1.34 -25.15 1.75
C THR A 49 2.01 -25.38 3.11
N LEU A 50 1.74 -24.52 4.09
CA LEU A 50 2.27 -24.64 5.43
C LEU A 50 1.45 -25.64 6.26
N PRO A 51 2.11 -26.62 6.92
CA PRO A 51 1.42 -27.70 7.63
C PRO A 51 0.80 -27.25 8.96
N SER A 52 1.29 -26.16 9.55
CA SER A 52 0.87 -25.65 10.86
C SER A 52 -0.03 -24.41 10.69
N GLU A 53 -1.22 -24.42 11.32
CA GLU A 53 -2.08 -23.24 11.38
C GLU A 53 -1.42 -22.05 12.05
N ARG A 54 -0.58 -22.31 13.08
CA ARG A 54 0.22 -21.29 13.75
C ARG A 54 1.18 -20.61 12.77
N ASP A 55 2.00 -21.39 12.08
CA ASP A 55 3.00 -20.86 11.13
C ASP A 55 2.31 -20.19 9.94
N ARG A 56 1.19 -20.74 9.49
CA ARG A 56 0.35 -20.14 8.44
C ARG A 56 -0.16 -18.76 8.85
N THR A 57 -0.79 -18.65 10.02
CA THR A 57 -1.34 -17.37 10.51
C THR A 57 -0.23 -16.35 10.77
N MET A 58 0.88 -16.77 11.36
CA MET A 58 2.04 -15.91 11.60
C MET A 58 2.65 -15.41 10.29
N THR A 59 2.80 -16.28 9.28
CA THR A 59 3.30 -15.90 7.95
C THR A 59 2.35 -14.92 7.26
N ILE A 60 1.02 -15.14 7.34
CA ILE A 60 0.01 -14.21 6.82
C ILE A 60 0.15 -12.82 7.45
N LEU A 61 0.37 -12.75 8.77
CA LEU A 61 0.57 -11.48 9.49
C LEU A 61 1.83 -10.74 9.05
N LEU A 62 2.90 -11.47 8.70
CA LEU A 62 4.19 -10.90 8.32
C LEU A 62 4.30 -10.53 6.85
N THR A 63 3.58 -11.23 5.97
CA THR A 63 3.66 -10.99 4.52
C THR A 63 3.42 -9.52 4.11
N PRO A 64 2.49 -8.74 4.68
CA PRO A 64 2.27 -7.35 4.29
C PRO A 64 3.42 -6.38 4.62
N PHE A 65 4.35 -6.76 5.51
CA PHE A 65 5.56 -5.98 5.79
C PHE A 65 6.55 -6.03 4.62
N MET A 66 6.46 -7.06 3.78
CA MET A 66 7.26 -7.15 2.56
C MET A 66 6.82 -6.07 1.56
N SER A 67 7.81 -5.42 0.95
CA SER A 67 7.54 -4.37 -0.04
C SER A 67 7.11 -4.98 -1.36
N CYS A 68 5.82 -4.99 -1.65
CA CYS A 68 5.30 -5.48 -2.92
C CYS A 68 5.60 -4.49 -4.07
N SER A 69 5.56 -4.98 -5.32
CA SER A 69 5.85 -4.18 -6.52
C SER A 69 4.99 -2.93 -6.65
N ALA A 70 3.75 -2.93 -6.16
CA ALA A 70 2.85 -1.77 -6.18
C ALA A 70 3.31 -0.60 -5.28
N LYS A 71 4.24 -0.83 -4.34
CA LYS A 71 4.82 0.23 -3.51
C LYS A 71 5.98 0.95 -4.20
N ILE A 72 6.63 0.33 -5.21
CA ILE A 72 7.81 0.87 -5.90
C ILE A 72 7.52 2.25 -6.53
N PRO A 73 6.41 2.46 -7.26
CA PRO A 73 6.09 3.78 -7.82
C PRO A 73 6.01 4.88 -6.76
N ILE A 74 5.46 4.55 -5.56
CA ILE A 74 5.36 5.51 -4.45
C ILE A 74 6.75 5.90 -3.96
N TYR A 75 7.63 4.90 -3.77
CA TYR A 75 9.01 5.17 -3.35
C TYR A 75 9.76 6.00 -4.38
N GLY A 76 9.65 5.65 -5.67
CA GLY A 76 10.28 6.38 -6.77
C GLY A 76 9.82 7.83 -6.84
N PHE A 77 8.51 8.06 -6.78
CA PHE A 77 7.90 9.38 -6.87
C PHE A 77 8.38 10.32 -5.74
N PHE A 78 8.31 9.87 -4.49
CA PHE A 78 8.76 10.67 -3.35
C PHE A 78 10.30 10.80 -3.28
N SER A 79 11.03 9.73 -3.61
CA SER A 79 12.49 9.77 -3.61
C SER A 79 13.03 10.73 -4.67
N ALA A 80 12.44 10.74 -5.87
CA ALA A 80 12.82 11.68 -6.92
C ALA A 80 12.49 13.14 -6.56
N ALA A 81 11.37 13.37 -5.85
CA ALA A 81 10.94 14.72 -5.49
C ALA A 81 11.75 15.31 -4.32
N PHE A 82 12.11 14.50 -3.30
CA PHE A 82 12.75 15.00 -2.08
C PHE A 82 14.22 14.65 -1.93
N PHE A 83 14.70 13.62 -2.64
CA PHE A 83 16.08 13.11 -2.56
C PHE A 83 16.64 12.78 -3.95
N PRO A 84 16.71 13.76 -4.90
CA PRO A 84 17.10 13.47 -6.29
C PRO A 84 18.48 12.84 -6.42
N GLU A 85 19.45 13.27 -5.60
CA GLU A 85 20.82 12.75 -5.63
C GLU A 85 20.96 11.36 -5.02
N HIS A 86 20.05 10.95 -4.12
CA HIS A 86 20.14 9.72 -3.34
C HIS A 86 18.89 8.84 -3.48
N ALA A 87 18.10 9.03 -4.54
CA ALA A 87 16.82 8.34 -4.70
C ALA A 87 16.92 6.81 -4.63
N ALA A 88 17.93 6.22 -5.28
CA ALA A 88 18.16 4.78 -5.25
C ALA A 88 18.50 4.27 -3.83
N LEU A 89 19.29 5.04 -3.08
CA LEU A 89 19.68 4.68 -1.72
C LEU A 89 18.48 4.73 -0.76
N VAL A 90 17.62 5.73 -0.90
CA VAL A 90 16.36 5.85 -0.13
C VAL A 90 15.44 4.68 -0.43
N MET A 91 15.29 4.27 -1.70
CA MET A 91 14.49 3.10 -2.07
C MET A 91 15.01 1.82 -1.42
N ILE A 92 16.33 1.58 -1.47
CA ILE A 92 16.95 0.42 -0.83
C ILE A 92 16.73 0.45 0.69
N ALA A 93 16.92 1.62 1.31
CA ALA A 93 16.71 1.80 2.74
C ALA A 93 15.26 1.48 3.16
N LEU A 94 14.25 1.89 2.36
CA LEU A 94 12.85 1.57 2.61
C LEU A 94 12.57 0.06 2.50
N TYR A 95 13.19 -0.62 1.54
CA TYR A 95 13.08 -2.09 1.42
C TYR A 95 13.65 -2.80 2.65
N LEU A 96 14.86 -2.41 3.05
CA LEU A 96 15.53 -2.98 4.23
C LEU A 96 14.75 -2.67 5.52
N PHE A 97 14.20 -1.45 5.61
CA PHE A 97 13.36 -1.05 6.74
C PHE A 97 12.09 -1.92 6.82
N GLY A 98 11.43 -2.22 5.71
CA GLY A 98 10.28 -3.12 5.68
C GLY A 98 10.61 -4.52 6.18
N ILE A 99 11.73 -5.08 5.75
CA ILE A 99 12.23 -6.40 6.22
C ILE A 99 12.51 -6.35 7.73
N LEU A 100 13.22 -5.32 8.19
CA LEU A 100 13.54 -5.14 9.60
C LEU A 100 12.26 -5.07 10.47
N MET A 101 11.28 -4.28 10.05
CA MET A 101 9.99 -4.19 10.74
C MET A 101 9.24 -5.52 10.72
N GLY A 102 9.32 -6.30 9.65
CA GLY A 102 8.78 -7.65 9.58
C GLY A 102 9.45 -8.59 10.60
N ILE A 103 10.77 -8.54 10.73
CA ILE A 103 11.52 -9.32 11.73
C ILE A 103 11.14 -8.91 13.16
N LEU A 104 11.08 -7.59 13.43
CA LEU A 104 10.66 -7.09 14.74
C LEU A 104 9.23 -7.51 15.08
N ALA A 105 8.31 -7.41 14.13
CA ALA A 105 6.93 -7.87 14.29
C ALA A 105 6.88 -9.39 14.56
N ALA A 106 7.69 -10.20 13.87
CA ALA A 106 7.79 -11.64 14.10
C ALA A 106 8.23 -11.95 15.53
N LEU A 107 9.29 -11.29 16.02
CA LEU A 107 9.81 -11.48 17.39
C LEU A 107 8.78 -11.07 18.46
N VAL A 108 8.04 -10.00 18.22
CA VAL A 108 6.97 -9.58 19.14
C VAL A 108 5.83 -10.59 19.14
N LEU A 109 5.39 -11.02 17.95
CA LEU A 109 4.30 -12.00 17.81
C LEU A 109 4.65 -13.36 18.40
N GLU A 110 5.88 -13.83 18.23
CA GLU A 110 6.37 -15.07 18.82
C GLU A 110 6.25 -15.05 20.37
N LYS A 111 6.64 -13.93 20.98
CA LYS A 111 6.62 -13.80 22.45
C LYS A 111 5.22 -13.54 23.01
N THR A 112 4.31 -12.97 22.24
CA THR A 112 2.98 -12.54 22.72
C THR A 112 1.88 -13.51 22.32
N ALA A 113 1.53 -13.55 21.04
CA ALA A 113 0.35 -14.25 20.52
C ALA A 113 0.64 -15.71 20.12
N PHE A 114 1.86 -16.02 19.67
CA PHE A 114 2.21 -17.32 19.12
C PHE A 114 3.30 -18.02 19.93
N ARG A 115 3.06 -18.15 21.25
CA ARG A 115 3.96 -18.89 22.14
C ARG A 115 3.99 -20.37 21.77
N GLY A 116 5.17 -20.93 21.60
CA GLY A 116 5.39 -22.33 21.26
C GLY A 116 6.49 -22.50 20.22
N ARG A 117 7.02 -23.71 20.11
CA ARG A 117 8.06 -24.02 19.12
C ARG A 117 7.42 -24.27 17.76
N PRO A 118 7.99 -23.74 16.66
CA PRO A 118 7.56 -24.09 15.32
C PRO A 118 7.67 -25.61 15.12
N VAL A 119 6.78 -26.16 14.31
CA VAL A 119 6.78 -27.60 14.01
C VAL A 119 8.14 -27.97 13.42
N PRO A 120 8.78 -29.07 13.91
CA PRO A 120 10.05 -29.52 13.35
C PRO A 120 9.91 -29.75 11.85
N PHE A 121 10.84 -29.21 11.09
CA PHE A 121 10.90 -29.43 9.65
C PHE A 121 11.54 -30.79 9.41
N VAL A 122 10.71 -31.82 9.38
CA VAL A 122 11.10 -33.16 8.96
C VAL A 122 10.58 -33.33 7.53
N MET A 123 11.46 -33.16 6.56
CA MET A 123 11.13 -33.39 5.16
C MET A 123 12.27 -34.15 4.49
N GLU A 124 11.96 -35.28 3.87
CA GLU A 124 12.86 -35.90 2.92
C GLU A 124 13.03 -34.93 1.73
N LEU A 125 14.26 -34.61 1.41
CA LEU A 125 14.57 -33.72 0.30
C LEU A 125 14.18 -34.43 -1.01
N PRO A 126 13.24 -33.90 -1.79
CA PRO A 126 12.84 -34.51 -3.04
C PRO A 126 14.04 -34.58 -4.01
N ASN A 127 14.12 -35.66 -4.77
CA ASN A 127 15.13 -35.75 -5.82
C ASN A 127 14.90 -34.67 -6.88
N TYR A 128 15.98 -34.13 -7.45
CA TYR A 128 15.87 -33.21 -8.57
C TYR A 128 15.17 -33.90 -9.75
N ARG A 129 14.08 -33.30 -10.21
CA ARG A 129 13.37 -33.74 -11.40
C ARG A 129 13.28 -32.56 -12.37
N LEU A 130 13.50 -32.84 -13.66
CA LEU A 130 13.19 -31.90 -14.71
C LEU A 130 11.65 -31.82 -14.83
N PRO A 131 11.05 -30.66 -14.62
CA PRO A 131 9.61 -30.52 -14.72
C PRO A 131 9.15 -30.73 -16.15
N SER A 132 8.04 -31.46 -16.33
CA SER A 132 7.39 -31.57 -17.63
C SER A 132 6.81 -30.22 -18.05
N VAL A 133 7.17 -29.74 -19.24
CA VAL A 133 6.68 -28.46 -19.79
C VAL A 133 5.15 -28.40 -19.78
N LYS A 134 4.48 -29.49 -20.11
CA LYS A 134 3.03 -29.59 -20.12
C LYS A 134 2.43 -29.40 -18.71
N SER A 135 3.01 -30.07 -17.70
CA SER A 135 2.54 -29.94 -16.31
C SER A 135 2.75 -28.55 -15.76
N VAL A 136 3.92 -27.95 -16.05
CA VAL A 136 4.23 -26.56 -15.64
C VAL A 136 3.26 -25.57 -16.30
N ALA A 137 3.01 -25.69 -17.60
CA ALA A 137 2.09 -24.81 -18.32
C ALA A 137 0.67 -24.90 -17.78
N LEU A 138 0.19 -26.11 -17.49
CA LEU A 138 -1.15 -26.35 -16.94
C LEU A 138 -1.28 -25.76 -15.53
N LEU A 139 -0.29 -26.00 -14.66
CA LEU A 139 -0.26 -25.46 -13.30
C LEU A 139 -0.16 -23.93 -13.28
N LEU A 140 0.65 -23.35 -14.18
CA LEU A 140 0.72 -21.90 -14.36
C LEU A 140 -0.62 -21.31 -14.80
N TRP A 141 -1.29 -21.97 -15.76
CA TRP A 141 -2.59 -21.54 -16.24
C TRP A 141 -3.66 -21.57 -15.14
N GLU A 142 -3.74 -22.66 -14.39
CA GLU A 142 -4.69 -22.78 -13.28
C GLU A 142 -4.44 -21.71 -12.20
N LYS A 143 -3.19 -21.54 -11.77
CA LYS A 143 -2.83 -20.51 -10.77
C LYS A 143 -3.07 -19.10 -11.29
N ALA A 144 -2.75 -18.82 -12.57
CA ALA A 144 -2.98 -17.53 -13.18
C ALA A 144 -4.47 -17.23 -13.34
N LYS A 145 -5.27 -18.21 -13.79
CA LYS A 145 -6.71 -18.08 -13.91
C LYS A 145 -7.37 -17.79 -12.57
N ASP A 146 -7.06 -18.58 -11.54
CA ASP A 146 -7.57 -18.39 -10.17
C ASP A 146 -7.22 -16.99 -9.61
N PHE A 147 -6.01 -16.52 -9.88
CA PHE A 147 -5.57 -15.19 -9.47
C PHE A 147 -6.30 -14.08 -10.23
N LEU A 148 -6.39 -14.19 -11.56
CA LEU A 148 -7.06 -13.21 -12.40
C LEU A 148 -8.53 -13.07 -12.07
N GLU A 149 -9.27 -14.17 -11.97
CA GLU A 149 -10.70 -14.15 -11.64
C GLU A 149 -10.96 -13.48 -10.29
N ARG A 150 -10.14 -13.77 -9.29
CA ARG A 150 -10.32 -13.26 -7.92
C ARG A 150 -9.82 -11.83 -7.73
N ALA A 151 -8.64 -11.52 -8.26
CA ALA A 151 -8.06 -10.18 -8.14
C ALA A 151 -8.82 -9.18 -9.01
N PHE A 152 -9.15 -9.56 -10.25
CA PHE A 152 -9.87 -8.70 -11.19
C PHE A 152 -11.21 -8.26 -10.63
N THR A 153 -12.04 -9.18 -10.13
CA THR A 153 -13.38 -8.86 -9.62
C THR A 153 -13.30 -7.86 -8.44
N VAL A 154 -12.40 -8.11 -7.50
CA VAL A 154 -12.26 -7.24 -6.32
C VAL A 154 -11.72 -5.87 -6.70
N ILE A 155 -10.68 -5.82 -7.53
CA ILE A 155 -10.06 -4.56 -7.97
C ILE A 155 -11.04 -3.77 -8.84
N PHE A 156 -11.74 -4.42 -9.77
CA PHE A 156 -12.72 -3.78 -10.65
C PHE A 156 -13.86 -3.11 -9.88
N LEU A 157 -14.49 -3.86 -8.96
CA LEU A 157 -15.54 -3.30 -8.10
C LEU A 157 -15.02 -2.13 -7.25
N ALA A 158 -13.85 -2.30 -6.68
CA ALA A 158 -13.24 -1.27 -5.86
C ALA A 158 -12.88 -0.01 -6.66
N THR A 159 -12.43 -0.16 -7.91
CA THR A 159 -12.14 0.96 -8.81
C THR A 159 -13.42 1.73 -9.18
N ILE A 160 -14.53 1.01 -9.44
CA ILE A 160 -15.84 1.66 -9.67
C ILE A 160 -16.26 2.48 -8.45
N VAL A 161 -16.11 1.93 -7.24
CA VAL A 161 -16.45 2.66 -6.00
C VAL A 161 -15.60 3.93 -5.85
N ILE A 162 -14.30 3.87 -6.07
CA ILE A 162 -13.44 5.06 -6.01
C ILE A 162 -13.80 6.06 -7.09
N TRP A 163 -14.01 5.61 -8.31
CA TRP A 163 -14.45 6.50 -9.39
C TRP A 163 -15.74 7.23 -9.02
N PHE A 164 -16.69 6.51 -8.45
CA PHE A 164 -17.94 7.12 -7.96
C PHE A 164 -17.67 8.16 -6.87
N LEU A 165 -16.86 7.82 -5.86
CA LEU A 165 -16.52 8.74 -4.77
C LEU A 165 -15.74 9.98 -5.23
N GLN A 166 -14.97 9.87 -6.31
CA GLN A 166 -14.22 11.00 -6.89
C GLN A 166 -15.09 11.89 -7.78
N SER A 167 -16.08 11.29 -8.47
CA SER A 167 -16.86 11.98 -9.51
C SER A 167 -18.12 12.64 -8.98
N PHE A 168 -18.64 12.24 -7.82
CA PHE A 168 -19.91 12.72 -7.31
C PHE A 168 -19.78 13.50 -6.00
N ASP A 169 -20.66 14.49 -5.84
CA ASP A 169 -20.90 15.25 -4.61
C ASP A 169 -22.01 14.59 -3.76
N THR A 170 -22.23 15.10 -2.55
CA THR A 170 -23.32 14.67 -1.64
C THR A 170 -24.72 14.75 -2.24
N ARG A 171 -24.89 15.53 -3.31
CA ARG A 171 -26.16 15.67 -4.05
C ARG A 171 -26.21 14.84 -5.33
N LEU A 172 -25.25 13.93 -5.53
CA LEU A 172 -25.10 13.10 -6.74
C LEU A 172 -24.92 13.90 -8.04
N ASN A 173 -24.45 15.15 -7.94
CA ASN A 173 -24.04 15.91 -9.11
C ASN A 173 -22.59 15.57 -9.48
N VAL A 174 -22.29 15.54 -10.78
CA VAL A 174 -20.92 15.35 -11.26
C VAL A 174 -20.09 16.59 -10.89
N VAL A 175 -19.01 16.37 -10.16
CA VAL A 175 -18.16 17.43 -9.63
C VAL A 175 -17.05 17.73 -10.64
N THR A 176 -16.93 19.00 -11.02
CA THR A 176 -15.83 19.50 -11.85
C THR A 176 -14.59 19.81 -11.01
N ASP A 177 -14.77 20.05 -9.71
CA ASP A 177 -13.70 20.41 -8.79
C ASP A 177 -13.49 19.31 -7.73
N SER A 178 -12.34 18.65 -7.75
CA SER A 178 -12.05 17.50 -6.88
C SER A 178 -12.25 17.78 -5.37
N ALA A 179 -12.20 19.06 -4.97
CA ALA A 179 -12.40 19.48 -3.57
C ALA A 179 -13.85 19.30 -3.08
N GLY A 180 -14.82 19.24 -3.98
CA GLY A 180 -16.25 19.02 -3.68
C GLY A 180 -16.66 17.55 -3.69
N SER A 181 -15.78 16.64 -4.04
CA SER A 181 -16.10 15.22 -4.15
C SER A 181 -16.40 14.55 -2.80
N LEU A 182 -17.17 13.46 -2.83
CA LEU A 182 -17.41 12.62 -1.64
C LEU A 182 -16.10 12.15 -1.02
N LEU A 183 -15.11 11.80 -1.85
CA LEU A 183 -13.79 11.39 -1.39
C LEU A 183 -13.08 12.51 -0.63
N ALA A 184 -13.18 13.76 -1.08
CA ALA A 184 -12.61 14.91 -0.37
C ALA A 184 -13.26 15.13 0.99
N ILE A 185 -14.57 14.99 1.09
CA ILE A 185 -15.30 15.12 2.37
C ILE A 185 -14.87 14.04 3.36
N ILE A 186 -14.78 12.79 2.90
CA ILE A 186 -14.28 11.68 3.73
C ILE A 186 -12.81 11.95 4.13
N GLY A 187 -12.00 12.40 3.18
CA GLY A 187 -10.60 12.76 3.42
C GLY A 187 -10.45 13.85 4.47
N GLN A 188 -11.27 14.91 4.43
CA GLN A 188 -11.29 15.98 5.43
C GLN A 188 -11.63 15.49 6.84
N ARG A 189 -12.53 14.51 6.95
CA ARG A 189 -12.88 13.92 8.26
C ARG A 189 -11.77 13.03 8.84
N ILE A 190 -11.02 12.36 7.97
CA ILE A 190 -9.93 11.44 8.36
C ILE A 190 -8.59 12.19 8.53
N ALA A 191 -8.36 13.28 7.80
CA ALA A 191 -7.12 14.06 7.84
C ALA A 191 -6.62 14.42 9.25
N PRO A 192 -7.47 14.79 10.24
CA PRO A 192 -7.01 15.09 11.59
C PRO A 192 -6.27 13.94 12.28
N VAL A 193 -6.57 12.68 11.91
CA VAL A 193 -5.88 11.49 12.45
C VAL A 193 -4.40 11.50 12.07
N PHE A 194 -4.06 12.07 10.93
CA PHE A 194 -2.68 12.16 10.42
C PHE A 194 -1.95 13.44 10.85
N ALA A 195 -2.58 14.29 11.67
CA ALA A 195 -1.96 15.50 12.19
C ALA A 195 -0.65 15.24 12.96
N PRO A 196 -0.55 14.21 13.82
CA PRO A 196 0.69 13.88 14.51
C PRO A 196 1.83 13.45 13.57
N LEU A 197 1.49 12.90 12.40
CA LEU A 197 2.46 12.43 11.40
C LEU A 197 2.96 13.55 10.47
N GLY A 198 2.37 14.76 10.57
CA GLY A 198 2.78 15.93 9.80
C GLY A 198 2.21 16.02 8.37
N PHE A 199 1.19 15.22 8.01
CA PHE A 199 0.50 15.29 6.73
C PHE A 199 -1.03 15.29 6.87
N ALA A 200 -1.55 16.20 7.68
CA ALA A 200 -2.99 16.38 7.96
C ALA A 200 -3.76 17.08 6.82
N ASP A 201 -3.41 16.85 5.57
CA ASP A 201 -4.13 17.36 4.43
C ASP A 201 -5.13 16.32 3.91
N TRP A 202 -6.33 16.78 3.53
CA TRP A 202 -7.37 15.91 2.99
C TRP A 202 -6.94 15.17 1.71
N ARG A 203 -6.03 15.77 0.92
CA ARG A 203 -5.48 15.16 -0.30
C ARG A 203 -4.64 13.94 0.02
N CYS A 204 -3.83 14.00 1.10
CA CYS A 204 -3.07 12.85 1.59
C CYS A 204 -4.00 11.74 2.07
N ALA A 205 -5.04 12.11 2.83
CA ALA A 205 -6.04 11.14 3.29
C ALA A 205 -6.80 10.49 2.12
N ALA A 206 -7.21 11.29 1.12
CA ALA A 206 -7.85 10.79 -0.10
C ALA A 206 -6.92 9.83 -0.88
N ALA A 207 -5.64 10.17 -1.02
CA ALA A 207 -4.65 9.30 -1.66
C ALA A 207 -4.44 8.00 -0.88
N LEU A 208 -4.43 8.03 0.45
CA LEU A 208 -4.33 6.81 1.28
C LEU A 208 -5.57 5.93 1.17
N ILE A 209 -6.78 6.53 1.07
CA ILE A 209 -8.02 5.79 0.85
C ILE A 209 -8.00 5.12 -0.54
N SER A 210 -7.60 5.84 -1.58
CA SER A 210 -7.41 5.26 -2.92
C SER A 210 -6.37 4.15 -2.91
N GLY A 211 -5.25 4.36 -2.22
CA GLY A 211 -4.18 3.39 -2.04
C GLY A 211 -4.55 2.17 -1.18
N PHE A 212 -5.61 2.25 -0.39
CA PHE A 212 -6.17 1.08 0.29
C PHE A 212 -6.80 0.10 -0.71
N ILE A 213 -7.34 0.61 -1.80
CA ILE A 213 -7.92 -0.22 -2.86
C ILE A 213 -6.80 -0.77 -3.74
N ALA A 214 -5.98 0.12 -4.30
CA ALA A 214 -4.84 -0.22 -5.14
C ALA A 214 -3.67 0.71 -4.80
N LYS A 215 -2.57 0.16 -4.32
CA LYS A 215 -1.46 0.98 -3.78
C LYS A 215 -0.82 1.91 -4.81
N GLU A 216 -0.78 1.52 -6.06
CA GLU A 216 -0.34 2.35 -7.18
C GLU A 216 -1.19 3.62 -7.37
N SER A 217 -2.46 3.59 -6.97
CA SER A 217 -3.36 4.75 -7.08
C SER A 217 -3.00 5.91 -6.13
N VAL A 218 -2.14 5.68 -5.13
CA VAL A 218 -1.65 6.76 -4.24
C VAL A 218 -0.97 7.85 -5.04
N VAL A 219 -0.05 7.48 -5.94
CA VAL A 219 0.71 8.42 -6.77
C VAL A 219 -0.21 9.15 -7.73
N SER A 220 -1.02 8.41 -8.50
CA SER A 220 -1.95 9.01 -9.47
C SER A 220 -2.93 9.97 -8.79
N THR A 221 -3.46 9.63 -7.61
CA THR A 221 -4.35 10.51 -6.86
C THR A 221 -3.63 11.77 -6.39
N LEU A 222 -2.39 11.66 -5.90
CA LEU A 222 -1.60 12.81 -5.49
C LEU A 222 -1.25 13.71 -6.70
N GLU A 223 -0.88 13.14 -7.84
CA GLU A 223 -0.60 13.88 -9.07
C GLU A 223 -1.83 14.64 -9.58
N ILE A 224 -2.99 14.01 -9.57
CA ILE A 224 -4.26 14.65 -10.00
C ILE A 224 -4.64 15.79 -9.04
N LEU A 225 -4.51 15.59 -7.72
CA LEU A 225 -4.95 16.56 -6.71
C LEU A 225 -3.96 17.70 -6.47
N LEU A 226 -2.67 17.50 -6.73
CA LEU A 226 -1.61 18.47 -6.43
C LEU A 226 -0.96 19.07 -7.67
N GLY A 227 -0.94 18.33 -8.79
CA GLY A 227 -0.01 18.58 -9.88
C GLY A 227 1.46 18.29 -9.47
N THR A 228 2.31 18.10 -10.46
CA THR A 228 3.71 17.68 -10.24
C THR A 228 4.57 18.69 -9.45
N SER A 229 4.19 19.98 -9.47
CA SER A 229 4.97 21.08 -8.85
C SER A 229 4.60 21.40 -7.39
N ALA A 230 3.50 20.88 -6.86
CA ALA A 230 2.98 21.28 -5.55
C ALA A 230 3.33 20.33 -4.39
N LEU A 231 4.06 19.24 -4.64
CA LEU A 231 4.49 18.31 -3.58
C LEU A 231 5.33 18.99 -2.50
N GLY A 232 6.28 19.82 -2.90
CA GLY A 232 7.13 20.55 -1.96
C GLY A 232 6.41 21.61 -1.11
N ALA A 233 5.22 22.05 -1.56
CA ALA A 233 4.38 22.96 -0.77
C ALA A 233 3.55 22.23 0.29
N LEU A 234 3.21 20.93 0.04
CA LEU A 234 2.41 20.12 0.94
C LEU A 234 3.26 19.34 1.95
N PHE A 235 4.38 18.81 1.49
CA PHE A 235 5.26 17.98 2.31
C PHE A 235 6.58 18.69 2.62
N THR A 236 7.00 18.62 3.87
CA THR A 236 8.40 18.84 4.24
C THR A 236 9.16 17.51 4.05
N THR A 237 10.49 17.55 3.95
CA THR A 237 11.30 16.33 3.84
C THR A 237 10.99 15.31 4.95
N LYS A 238 10.76 15.80 6.18
CA LYS A 238 10.41 14.97 7.33
C LYS A 238 9.03 14.34 7.20
N SER A 239 8.00 15.11 6.80
CA SER A 239 6.65 14.58 6.60
C SER A 239 6.56 13.65 5.39
N ALA A 240 7.39 13.86 4.36
CA ALA A 240 7.51 12.95 3.22
C ALA A 240 8.08 11.59 3.66
N VAL A 241 9.12 11.56 4.50
CA VAL A 241 9.64 10.31 5.08
C VAL A 241 8.60 9.63 5.95
N SER A 242 7.89 10.38 6.81
CA SER A 242 6.81 9.84 7.64
C SER A 242 5.69 9.23 6.78
N PHE A 243 5.29 9.90 5.70
CA PHE A 243 4.31 9.39 4.74
C PHE A 243 4.80 8.12 4.02
N LEU A 244 6.09 8.08 3.62
CA LEU A 244 6.70 6.89 3.02
C LEU A 244 6.72 5.71 3.97
N VAL A 245 7.13 5.90 5.23
CA VAL A 245 7.13 4.84 6.25
C VAL A 245 5.72 4.38 6.54
N PHE A 246 4.76 5.29 6.63
CA PHE A 246 3.37 4.93 6.83
C PHE A 246 2.83 4.11 5.65
N THR A 247 3.03 4.57 4.41
CA THR A 247 2.57 3.85 3.19
C THR A 247 3.26 2.51 2.99
N LEU A 248 4.49 2.37 3.47
CA LEU A 248 5.21 1.10 3.48
C LEU A 248 4.51 0.06 4.37
N LEU A 249 4.12 0.45 5.59
CA LEU A 249 3.70 -0.48 6.64
C LEU A 249 2.18 -0.60 6.78
N TYR A 250 1.39 0.41 6.31
CA TYR A 250 -0.04 0.40 6.51
C TYR A 250 -0.72 -0.76 5.76
N THR A 251 -1.93 -1.03 6.16
CA THR A 251 -2.82 -2.10 5.70
C THR A 251 -2.59 -2.52 4.24
N PRO A 252 -2.57 -3.82 3.94
CA PRO A 252 -2.54 -4.32 2.58
C PRO A 252 -3.77 -3.85 1.78
N CYS A 253 -3.69 -3.92 0.45
CA CYS A 253 -4.80 -3.56 -0.43
C CYS A 253 -6.03 -4.44 -0.17
N VAL A 254 -7.21 -3.97 -0.59
CA VAL A 254 -8.50 -4.69 -0.40
C VAL A 254 -8.42 -6.14 -0.92
N ALA A 255 -7.75 -6.36 -2.06
CA ALA A 255 -7.57 -7.71 -2.61
C ALA A 255 -6.77 -8.61 -1.65
N ALA A 256 -5.73 -8.08 -1.00
CA ALA A 256 -4.96 -8.84 -0.01
C ALA A 256 -5.78 -9.12 1.26
N ILE A 257 -6.59 -8.17 1.72
CA ILE A 257 -7.50 -8.41 2.87
C ILE A 257 -8.53 -9.48 2.53
N ALA A 258 -9.09 -9.46 1.31
CA ALA A 258 -10.00 -10.51 0.85
C ALA A 258 -9.32 -11.90 0.83
N ALA A 259 -8.05 -11.96 0.41
CA ALA A 259 -7.26 -13.19 0.48
C ALA A 259 -7.01 -13.62 1.94
N ILE A 260 -6.59 -12.70 2.81
CA ILE A 260 -6.38 -12.96 4.24
C ILE A 260 -7.68 -13.49 4.90
N ARG A 261 -8.82 -12.86 4.62
CA ARG A 261 -10.12 -13.31 5.13
C ARG A 261 -10.43 -14.76 4.77
N ARG A 262 -10.12 -15.16 3.54
CA ARG A 262 -10.33 -16.53 3.06
C ARG A 262 -9.42 -17.53 3.76
N GLU A 263 -8.14 -17.16 3.94
CA GLU A 263 -7.15 -18.05 4.54
C GLU A 263 -7.31 -18.19 6.07
N VAL A 264 -7.74 -17.12 6.74
CA VAL A 264 -7.97 -17.10 8.20
C VAL A 264 -9.39 -17.60 8.56
N GLY A 265 -10.30 -17.69 7.56
CA GLY A 265 -11.66 -18.20 7.74
C GLY A 265 -12.60 -17.25 8.50
N SER A 266 -12.17 -16.03 8.88
CA SER A 266 -12.96 -15.08 9.66
C SER A 266 -12.73 -13.65 9.22
N GLY A 267 -13.83 -12.94 8.88
CA GLY A 267 -13.78 -11.51 8.52
C GLY A 267 -13.33 -10.64 9.69
N PHE A 268 -13.73 -10.97 10.90
CA PHE A 268 -13.33 -10.24 12.12
C PHE A 268 -11.81 -10.33 12.34
N ARG A 269 -11.23 -11.54 12.24
CA ARG A 269 -9.78 -11.73 12.39
C ARG A 269 -9.01 -10.97 11.30
N ALA A 270 -9.47 -10.99 10.06
CA ALA A 270 -8.86 -10.23 8.98
C ALA A 270 -8.91 -8.70 9.25
N GLY A 271 -10.02 -8.19 9.79
CA GLY A 271 -10.15 -6.81 10.22
C GLY A 271 -9.19 -6.43 11.34
N VAL A 272 -9.05 -7.29 12.35
CA VAL A 272 -8.08 -7.09 13.45
C VAL A 272 -6.65 -7.07 12.92
N ILE A 273 -6.29 -7.96 12.00
CA ILE A 273 -4.97 -7.97 11.35
C ILE A 273 -4.71 -6.65 10.64
N ALA A 274 -5.66 -6.16 9.83
CA ALA A 274 -5.56 -4.90 9.14
C ALA A 274 -5.40 -3.71 10.10
N LEU A 275 -6.16 -3.70 11.18
CA LEU A 275 -6.08 -2.65 12.21
C LEU A 275 -4.73 -2.67 12.93
N CYS A 276 -4.24 -3.84 13.31
CA CYS A 276 -2.92 -3.98 13.93
C CYS A 276 -1.81 -3.45 13.02
N GLN A 277 -1.87 -3.74 11.71
CA GLN A 277 -0.92 -3.22 10.74
C GLN A 277 -0.98 -1.70 10.61
N CYS A 278 -2.18 -1.10 10.59
CA CYS A 278 -2.33 0.35 10.63
C CYS A 278 -1.73 0.95 11.91
N CYS A 279 -1.93 0.33 13.07
CA CYS A 279 -1.33 0.78 14.33
C CYS A 279 0.20 0.72 14.29
N VAL A 280 0.77 -0.38 13.79
CA VAL A 280 2.23 -0.51 13.64
C VAL A 280 2.77 0.55 12.66
N ALA A 281 2.09 0.77 11.54
CA ALA A 281 2.46 1.79 10.57
C ALA A 281 2.44 3.20 11.19
N TYR A 282 1.42 3.49 11.99
CA TYR A 282 1.26 4.76 12.67
C TYR A 282 2.35 5.01 13.71
N LEU A 283 2.69 4.00 14.51
CA LEU A 283 3.77 4.09 15.49
C LEU A 283 5.15 4.19 14.85
N ALA A 284 5.39 3.46 13.76
CA ALA A 284 6.67 3.46 13.06
C ALA A 284 6.92 4.75 12.25
N ALA A 285 5.85 5.41 11.78
CA ALA A 285 5.97 6.65 11.02
C ALA A 285 6.47 7.86 11.83
N GLY A 286 6.55 7.76 13.17
CA GLY A 286 7.30 8.65 14.03
C GLY A 286 6.47 9.52 14.98
N PRO A 287 7.15 10.20 15.93
CA PRO A 287 6.51 11.06 16.93
C PRO A 287 5.96 12.35 16.31
N PRO A 288 5.04 13.04 17.00
CA PRO A 288 4.44 14.27 16.53
C PRO A 288 5.51 15.31 16.26
N GLN A 289 5.71 15.62 14.99
CA GLN A 289 6.60 16.70 14.58
C GLN A 289 5.83 18.02 14.70
N SER A 290 6.50 19.04 15.25
CA SER A 290 6.01 20.39 15.47
C SER A 290 4.96 20.79 14.41
N ARG A 291 3.76 21.15 14.89
CA ARG A 291 2.63 21.60 14.08
C ARG A 291 3.13 22.55 13.00
N GLN A 292 3.06 22.15 11.75
CA GLN A 292 3.07 23.13 10.67
C GLN A 292 1.94 24.12 10.97
N PRO A 293 2.18 25.42 10.92
CA PRO A 293 1.12 26.39 10.97
C PRO A 293 0.21 26.06 9.77
N GLN A 294 -0.94 25.49 10.06
CA GLN A 294 -2.01 25.28 9.11
C GLN A 294 -2.20 26.62 8.41
N GLN A 295 -1.86 26.72 7.14
CA GLN A 295 -2.15 27.90 6.35
C GLN A 295 -3.70 28.02 6.36
N ARG A 296 -4.19 28.76 7.35
CA ARG A 296 -5.60 29.19 7.34
C ARG A 296 -5.79 29.87 6.00
N PRO A 297 -6.76 29.42 5.18
CA PRO A 297 -7.04 30.12 3.95
C PRO A 297 -7.24 31.59 4.31
N ASP A 298 -6.42 32.45 3.70
CA ASP A 298 -6.35 33.86 4.03
C ASP A 298 -7.73 34.49 3.75
N ARG A 299 -8.53 34.61 4.81
CA ARG A 299 -9.88 35.19 4.75
C ARG A 299 -9.88 36.60 4.13
N LYS A 300 -8.69 37.23 4.11
CA LYS A 300 -8.51 38.52 3.45
C LYS A 300 -8.42 38.41 1.93
N ARG A 301 -7.87 37.30 1.39
CA ARG A 301 -7.88 37.07 -0.07
C ARG A 301 -9.27 36.71 -0.60
N LEU A 302 -10.04 35.92 0.13
CA LEU A 302 -11.43 35.62 -0.24
C LEU A 302 -12.33 36.86 -0.23
N ARG A 303 -12.15 37.80 0.72
CA ARG A 303 -12.90 39.07 0.72
C ARG A 303 -12.52 40.01 -0.41
N ARG A 304 -11.30 39.94 -0.96
CA ARG A 304 -10.93 40.74 -2.14
C ARG A 304 -11.48 40.19 -3.44
N CYS A 305 -11.73 38.90 -3.55
CA CYS A 305 -12.38 38.31 -4.73
C CYS A 305 -13.89 38.53 -4.73
N THR A 306 -14.56 38.50 -3.59
CA THR A 306 -16.02 38.74 -3.49
C THR A 306 -16.38 40.21 -3.50
N GLY A 307 -15.49 41.12 -3.13
CA GLY A 307 -15.75 42.58 -3.13
C GLY A 307 -15.61 43.28 -4.49
N ARG A 308 -15.15 42.56 -5.54
CA ARG A 308 -14.98 43.13 -6.91
C ARG A 308 -15.98 42.63 -7.94
N ALA A 309 -16.89 41.74 -7.55
CA ALA A 309 -17.91 41.17 -8.46
C ALA A 309 -19.26 41.85 -8.41
N ALA A 310 -19.39 43.00 -7.69
CA ALA A 310 -20.63 43.79 -7.66
C ALA A 310 -20.46 45.06 -8.51
N GLY A 311 -20.26 44.89 -9.81
CA GLY A 311 -20.18 46.02 -10.74
C GLY A 311 -20.17 45.60 -12.20
N ARG A 312 -21.41 45.56 -12.81
CA ARG A 312 -21.76 45.51 -14.23
C ARG A 312 -21.52 44.19 -14.99
N PRO A 313 -22.57 43.55 -15.48
CA PRO A 313 -22.49 42.53 -16.52
C PRO A 313 -22.39 43.22 -17.89
N GLY A 314 -21.38 42.94 -18.63
CA GLY A 314 -21.24 43.34 -20.04
C GLY A 314 -19.81 43.71 -20.42
N LEU A 315 -19.30 43.01 -21.42
CA LEU A 315 -18.13 43.37 -22.21
C LEU A 315 -16.74 42.99 -21.65
N LEU A 316 -16.44 41.70 -21.44
CA LEU A 316 -15.05 41.26 -21.38
C LEU A 316 -14.83 39.83 -21.87
N PHE A 317 -15.72 39.33 -22.75
CA PHE A 317 -15.60 37.95 -23.31
C PHE A 317 -14.85 37.87 -24.64
N TRP A 318 -14.37 39.01 -25.18
CA TRP A 318 -13.79 39.05 -26.53
C TRP A 318 -12.34 39.54 -26.61
N ARG A 319 -11.55 39.45 -25.54
CA ARG A 319 -10.15 39.95 -25.60
C ARG A 319 -9.03 39.00 -25.16
N ILE A 320 -9.30 37.69 -25.05
CA ILE A 320 -8.24 36.69 -24.77
C ILE A 320 -8.36 35.50 -25.74
N LEU A 321 -8.16 35.74 -26.98
CA LEU A 321 -7.63 34.89 -28.07
C LEU A 321 -7.35 35.84 -29.23
N PRO A 322 -6.21 35.87 -29.90
CA PRO A 322 -5.36 34.75 -30.26
C PRO A 322 -3.85 35.07 -30.17
N GLN A 323 -2.99 34.18 -29.79
CA GLN A 323 -1.61 34.08 -30.28
C GLN A 323 -0.99 32.73 -29.86
N ALA A 324 -1.37 31.67 -30.55
CA ALA A 324 -0.62 30.40 -30.52
C ALA A 324 -0.90 29.60 -31.82
N TYR A 325 -0.70 30.24 -32.97
CA TYR A 325 -0.52 29.55 -34.24
C TYR A 325 0.37 30.43 -35.09
N HIS A 326 1.66 30.26 -35.04
CA HIS A 326 2.73 30.46 -36.01
C HIS A 326 4.10 30.45 -35.28
N ARG A 327 4.69 29.30 -35.18
CA ARG A 327 6.06 28.90 -35.58
C ARG A 327 6.34 27.49 -35.11
#